data_8cd6002e451a0ddfef65c4a250f629d4
#
_entry.id   8cd6002e451a0ddfef65c4a250f629d4
#
_cell.length_a   1.000
_cell.length_b   1.000
_cell.length_c   1.000
_cell.angle_alpha   90.00
_cell.angle_beta   90.00
_cell.angle_gamma   90.00
#
_symmetry.space_group_name_H-M   'P 1'
#
loop_
_entity.id
_entity.type
_entity.pdbx_description
1 polymer ?
#
loop_
_entity_poly.entity_id
_entity_poly.type
_entity_poly.pdbx_seq_one_letter_code
_entity_poly.pdbx_strand_id
1 'polypeptide(L)'
;MKYADRYGNRWEETGLQDRFLEKLYKSVPGRAVVKVLVHPWVSRMGGWILSQKASCWLIPLFLKGHPMDESGWVKQRFTSYNDFFMRKLKPGQRPVEEDTARIISPCDAKLTVCPITEYGIMKIKHTPYTVKELLKSEKLARAYEGGYGFVYRLTVDDYHRYIYTETGKKSGNYKIPGIFHTVNPIANDLEPIYKENTREFCLIRTTDAGTVLQMEVGALMVGKIEKDQEEAFVHRGEEKGRFAFGGSTIVVLYQRGQVQPDQDLLDNSRDGYETKVTQGEAVGDKVGKCRK
;
A
#
# COMPACT_ATOMS: atom_id res chain seq x y z
N MET A 1 -4.40 13.99 10.55
CA MET A 1 -3.26 13.25 9.96
C MET A 1 -2.25 14.22 9.40
N LYS A 2 -0.96 13.88 9.39
CA LYS A 2 0.12 14.73 8.88
C LYS A 2 0.55 14.26 7.50
N TYR A 3 0.54 15.15 6.53
CA TYR A 3 0.90 14.88 5.14
C TYR A 3 1.99 15.83 4.66
N ALA A 4 2.79 15.34 3.73
CA ALA A 4 3.77 16.13 2.99
C ALA A 4 3.66 15.82 1.49
N ASP A 5 4.21 16.70 0.66
CA ASP A 5 4.51 16.41 -0.74
C ASP A 5 6.02 16.35 -0.98
N ARG A 6 6.42 16.08 -2.22
CA ARG A 6 7.83 16.02 -2.66
C ARG A 6 8.46 17.41 -2.88
N TYR A 7 7.66 18.49 -2.72
CA TYR A 7 8.07 19.89 -2.95
C TYR A 7 8.34 20.62 -1.63
N GLY A 8 8.26 19.93 -0.46
CA GLY A 8 8.52 20.50 0.85
C GLY A 8 7.29 21.10 1.53
N ASN A 9 6.10 21.02 0.93
CA ASN A 9 4.87 21.44 1.59
C ASN A 9 4.45 20.39 2.62
N ARG A 10 4.01 20.86 3.79
CA ARG A 10 3.51 20.03 4.90
C ARG A 10 2.18 20.59 5.38
N TRP A 11 1.20 19.72 5.62
CA TRP A 11 -0.10 20.10 6.14
C TRP A 11 -0.68 19.04 7.05
N GLU A 12 -1.66 19.44 7.85
CA GLU A 12 -2.43 18.53 8.69
C GLU A 12 -3.89 18.55 8.24
N GLU A 13 -4.48 17.37 8.17
CA GLU A 13 -5.87 17.18 7.77
C GLU A 13 -6.53 16.19 8.72
N THR A 14 -7.73 16.53 9.19
CA THR A 14 -8.55 15.63 10.01
C THR A 14 -9.92 15.53 9.38
N GLY A 15 -10.13 14.45 8.64
CA GLY A 15 -11.40 14.17 7.97
C GLY A 15 -12.51 13.73 8.96
N LEU A 16 -13.76 13.83 8.51
CA LEU A 16 -14.90 13.26 9.25
C LEU A 16 -14.74 11.74 9.46
N GLN A 17 -14.15 11.05 8.48
CA GLN A 17 -13.84 9.63 8.56
C GLN A 17 -12.87 9.32 9.71
N ASP A 18 -11.85 10.16 9.90
CA ASP A 18 -10.86 9.99 10.96
C ASP A 18 -11.51 10.10 12.35
N ARG A 19 -12.37 11.10 12.55
CA ARG A 19 -13.12 11.29 13.81
C ARG A 19 -14.06 10.12 14.09
N PHE A 20 -14.73 9.61 13.07
CA PHE A 20 -15.59 8.44 13.17
C PHE A 20 -14.80 7.19 13.57
N LEU A 21 -13.68 6.92 12.89
CA LEU A 21 -12.80 5.79 13.19
C LEU A 21 -12.21 5.91 14.60
N GLU A 22 -11.77 7.09 14.99
CA GLU A 22 -11.24 7.33 16.33
C GLU A 22 -12.27 6.97 17.40
N LYS A 23 -13.52 7.44 17.25
CA LYS A 23 -14.63 7.10 18.17
C LYS A 23 -14.93 5.60 18.16
N LEU A 24 -14.91 4.97 16.97
CA LEU A 24 -15.18 3.55 16.81
C LEU A 24 -14.14 2.68 17.50
N TYR A 25 -12.84 2.98 17.34
CA TYR A 25 -11.76 2.20 17.92
C TYR A 25 -11.50 2.51 19.40
N LYS A 26 -11.73 3.75 19.87
CA LYS A 26 -11.49 4.15 21.27
C LYS A 26 -12.64 3.79 22.22
N SER A 27 -13.89 3.71 21.75
CA SER A 27 -15.04 3.41 22.61
C SER A 27 -15.22 1.91 22.84
N VAL A 28 -15.73 1.53 24.03
CA VAL A 28 -16.01 0.11 24.35
C VAL A 28 -17.05 -0.50 23.39
N PRO A 29 -18.23 0.14 23.14
CA PRO A 29 -19.20 -0.40 22.18
C PRO A 29 -18.64 -0.39 20.75
N GLY A 30 -17.84 0.61 20.40
CA GLY A 30 -17.20 0.66 19.08
C GLY A 30 -16.25 -0.50 18.83
N ARG A 31 -15.44 -0.88 19.82
CA ARG A 31 -14.56 -2.07 19.70
C ARG A 31 -15.35 -3.37 19.51
N ALA A 32 -16.51 -3.51 20.14
CA ALA A 32 -17.38 -4.66 19.92
C ALA A 32 -17.88 -4.71 18.47
N VAL A 33 -18.25 -3.56 17.89
CA VAL A 33 -18.65 -3.44 16.49
C VAL A 33 -17.45 -3.74 15.56
N VAL A 34 -16.26 -3.20 15.84
CA VAL A 34 -15.03 -3.46 15.07
C VAL A 34 -14.76 -4.96 14.99
N LYS A 35 -14.87 -5.73 16.10
CA LYS A 35 -14.64 -7.18 16.09
C LYS A 35 -15.51 -7.93 15.09
N VAL A 36 -16.74 -7.46 14.86
CA VAL A 36 -17.62 -8.03 13.83
C VAL A 36 -17.21 -7.57 12.43
N LEU A 37 -16.97 -6.26 12.28
CA LEU A 37 -16.66 -5.65 10.98
C LEU A 37 -15.35 -6.17 10.36
N VAL A 38 -14.33 -6.46 11.17
CA VAL A 38 -13.02 -6.96 10.68
C VAL A 38 -13.06 -8.42 10.25
N HIS A 39 -14.16 -9.11 10.48
CA HIS A 39 -14.27 -10.52 10.13
C HIS A 39 -14.31 -10.72 8.61
N PRO A 40 -13.55 -11.69 8.04
CA PRO A 40 -13.43 -11.88 6.59
C PRO A 40 -14.77 -12.07 5.84
N TRP A 41 -15.80 -12.64 6.48
CA TRP A 41 -17.09 -12.81 5.82
C TRP A 41 -17.82 -11.47 5.60
N VAL A 42 -17.67 -10.50 6.51
CA VAL A 42 -18.25 -9.13 6.36
C VAL A 42 -17.61 -8.44 5.16
N SER A 43 -16.29 -8.49 5.05
CA SER A 43 -15.57 -7.93 3.90
C SER A 43 -15.96 -8.59 2.59
N ARG A 44 -16.14 -9.92 2.59
CA ARG A 44 -16.62 -10.65 1.39
C ARG A 44 -18.03 -10.26 0.99
N MET A 45 -18.94 -10.14 1.97
CA MET A 45 -20.32 -9.72 1.71
C MET A 45 -20.36 -8.27 1.19
N GLY A 46 -19.61 -7.35 1.82
CA GLY A 46 -19.50 -5.96 1.35
C GLY A 46 -18.93 -5.87 -0.07
N GLY A 47 -17.86 -6.61 -0.35
CA GLY A 47 -17.28 -6.68 -1.70
C GLY A 47 -18.26 -7.25 -2.74
N TRP A 48 -19.06 -8.26 -2.38
CA TRP A 48 -20.11 -8.79 -3.24
C TRP A 48 -21.20 -7.74 -3.52
N ILE A 49 -21.69 -7.03 -2.51
CA ILE A 49 -22.70 -5.96 -2.67
C ILE A 49 -22.17 -4.87 -3.60
N LEU A 50 -20.94 -4.41 -3.39
CA LEU A 50 -20.33 -3.36 -4.19
C LEU A 50 -19.98 -3.80 -5.63
N SER A 51 -20.01 -5.10 -5.91
CA SER A 51 -19.85 -5.67 -7.25
C SER A 51 -21.16 -5.82 -8.01
N GLN A 52 -22.31 -5.54 -7.38
CA GLN A 52 -23.62 -5.60 -8.05
C GLN A 52 -23.88 -4.33 -8.86
N LYS A 53 -24.63 -4.44 -9.96
CA LYS A 53 -25.03 -3.28 -10.81
C LYS A 53 -25.75 -2.20 -10.01
N ALA A 54 -26.55 -2.60 -9.04
CA ALA A 54 -27.24 -1.66 -8.15
C ALA A 54 -26.31 -0.72 -7.40
N SER A 55 -25.02 -1.08 -7.20
CA SER A 55 -24.06 -0.22 -6.49
C SER A 55 -23.59 1.00 -7.30
N CYS A 56 -23.90 1.08 -8.60
CA CYS A 56 -23.48 2.22 -9.44
C CYS A 56 -24.00 3.58 -8.95
N TRP A 57 -25.14 3.62 -8.23
CA TRP A 57 -25.68 4.87 -7.67
C TRP A 57 -24.74 5.52 -6.63
N LEU A 58 -23.83 4.74 -6.05
CA LEU A 58 -22.83 5.24 -5.12
C LEU A 58 -21.75 6.08 -5.81
N ILE A 59 -21.51 5.88 -7.13
CA ILE A 59 -20.44 6.56 -7.86
C ILE A 59 -20.59 8.09 -7.82
N PRO A 60 -21.72 8.69 -8.24
CA PRO A 60 -21.87 10.14 -8.18
C PRO A 60 -21.83 10.69 -6.75
N LEU A 61 -22.31 9.93 -5.76
CA LEU A 61 -22.23 10.31 -4.36
C LEU A 61 -20.78 10.36 -3.88
N PHE A 62 -19.98 9.37 -4.26
CA PHE A 62 -18.56 9.31 -3.94
C PHE A 62 -17.79 10.48 -4.59
N LEU A 63 -18.00 10.74 -5.88
CA LEU A 63 -17.34 11.82 -6.62
C LEU A 63 -17.70 13.20 -6.08
N LYS A 64 -18.91 13.38 -5.53
CA LYS A 64 -19.29 14.63 -4.85
C LYS A 64 -18.48 14.86 -3.58
N GLY A 65 -18.16 13.79 -2.84
CA GLY A 65 -17.35 13.86 -1.60
C GLY A 65 -15.82 13.85 -1.86
N HIS A 66 -15.40 13.31 -3.00
CA HIS A 66 -14.00 13.16 -3.39
C HIS A 66 -13.83 13.60 -4.86
N PRO A 67 -13.74 14.90 -5.11
CA PRO A 67 -13.56 15.41 -6.46
C PRO A 67 -12.27 14.86 -7.08
N MET A 68 -12.37 14.26 -8.26
CA MET A 68 -11.26 13.64 -8.98
C MET A 68 -11.21 14.17 -10.41
N ASP A 69 -10.01 14.22 -10.99
CA ASP A 69 -9.86 14.51 -12.41
C ASP A 69 -10.19 13.27 -13.24
N GLU A 70 -11.36 13.27 -13.85
CA GLU A 70 -11.84 12.18 -14.71
C GLU A 70 -11.22 12.22 -16.11
N SER A 71 -10.53 13.31 -16.50
CA SER A 71 -9.94 13.47 -17.83
C SER A 71 -8.87 12.43 -18.13
N GLY A 72 -8.17 11.97 -17.10
CA GLY A 72 -7.15 10.93 -17.16
C GLY A 72 -7.69 9.49 -17.24
N TRP A 73 -9.01 9.27 -17.13
CA TRP A 73 -9.55 7.91 -17.10
C TRP A 73 -9.77 7.35 -18.50
N VAL A 74 -9.66 6.02 -18.63
CA VAL A 74 -10.19 5.32 -19.81
C VAL A 74 -11.70 5.45 -19.76
N LYS A 75 -12.29 6.03 -20.80
CA LYS A 75 -13.76 6.14 -20.90
C LYS A 75 -14.36 4.74 -21.00
N GLN A 76 -15.11 4.37 -19.96
CA GLN A 76 -15.88 3.13 -19.94
C GLN A 76 -17.19 3.34 -19.17
N ARG A 77 -18.17 2.48 -19.45
CA ARG A 77 -19.37 2.41 -18.63
C ARG A 77 -19.10 1.47 -17.46
N PHE A 78 -19.12 2.00 -16.25
CA PHE A 78 -18.95 1.20 -15.05
C PHE A 78 -20.16 0.31 -14.80
N THR A 79 -19.90 -0.96 -14.49
CA THR A 79 -20.92 -1.98 -14.25
C THR A 79 -21.24 -2.15 -12.77
N SER A 80 -20.41 -1.61 -11.89
CA SER A 80 -20.57 -1.62 -10.42
C SER A 80 -19.67 -0.56 -9.78
N TYR A 81 -19.85 -0.34 -8.48
CA TYR A 81 -18.97 0.53 -7.73
C TYR A 81 -17.53 0.00 -7.65
N ASN A 82 -17.35 -1.32 -7.52
CA ASN A 82 -16.02 -1.93 -7.55
C ASN A 82 -15.34 -1.77 -8.92
N ASP A 83 -16.09 -1.86 -10.02
CA ASP A 83 -15.55 -1.63 -11.36
C ASP A 83 -15.04 -0.18 -11.50
N PHE A 84 -15.79 0.80 -11.00
CA PHE A 84 -15.35 2.19 -10.90
C PHE A 84 -14.11 2.34 -10.02
N PHE A 85 -14.07 1.70 -8.87
CA PHE A 85 -12.96 1.79 -7.93
C PHE A 85 -11.66 1.24 -8.52
N MET A 86 -11.75 0.16 -9.29
CA MET A 86 -10.64 -0.47 -10.02
C MET A 86 -10.41 0.11 -11.43
N ARG A 87 -10.92 1.33 -11.69
CA ARG A 87 -10.82 2.02 -12.99
C ARG A 87 -9.42 1.97 -13.57
N LYS A 88 -9.30 2.10 -14.89
CA LYS A 88 -8.02 2.26 -15.60
C LYS A 88 -7.76 3.72 -15.91
N LEU A 89 -6.50 4.12 -15.80
CA LEU A 89 -6.01 5.38 -16.34
C LEU A 89 -5.57 5.21 -17.80
N LYS A 90 -5.63 6.30 -18.56
CA LYS A 90 -5.08 6.35 -19.92
C LYS A 90 -3.56 6.15 -19.88
N PRO A 91 -2.97 5.62 -20.95
CA PRO A 91 -1.51 5.57 -21.07
C PRO A 91 -0.88 6.95 -20.84
N GLY A 92 0.25 6.99 -20.15
CA GLY A 92 0.97 8.23 -19.86
C GLY A 92 0.47 9.02 -18.63
N GLN A 93 -0.64 8.65 -17.99
CA GLN A 93 -1.13 9.31 -16.78
C GLN A 93 -0.32 8.97 -15.52
N ARG A 94 0.40 7.89 -15.55
CA ARG A 94 1.39 7.47 -14.52
C ARG A 94 2.66 7.03 -15.24
N PRO A 95 3.51 7.97 -15.66
CA PRO A 95 4.79 7.64 -16.27
C PRO A 95 5.66 6.94 -15.23
N VAL A 96 6.33 5.88 -15.67
CA VAL A 96 7.31 5.18 -14.84
C VAL A 96 8.66 5.87 -15.05
N GLU A 97 9.37 6.19 -13.95
CA GLU A 97 10.73 6.70 -13.99
C GLU A 97 11.61 5.83 -14.90
N GLU A 98 12.26 6.42 -15.88
CA GLU A 98 13.04 5.73 -16.89
C GLU A 98 14.43 5.32 -16.39
N ASP A 99 15.01 6.11 -15.47
CA ASP A 99 16.30 5.78 -14.86
C ASP A 99 16.18 4.49 -14.03
N THR A 100 16.81 3.42 -14.52
CA THR A 100 16.81 2.13 -13.84
C THR A 100 17.65 2.08 -12.57
N ALA A 101 18.46 3.12 -12.29
CA ALA A 101 19.17 3.27 -11.03
C ALA A 101 18.25 3.77 -9.90
N ARG A 102 17.09 4.32 -10.26
CA ARG A 102 16.08 4.76 -9.28
C ARG A 102 15.16 3.61 -8.91
N ILE A 103 14.74 3.54 -7.63
CA ILE A 103 13.60 2.73 -7.18
C ILE A 103 12.30 3.50 -7.32
N ILE A 104 11.17 2.82 -7.56
CA ILE A 104 9.90 3.45 -7.88
C ILE A 104 8.78 3.10 -6.90
N SER A 105 7.80 3.98 -6.80
CA SER A 105 6.54 3.72 -6.10
C SER A 105 5.69 2.71 -6.87
N PRO A 106 5.18 1.65 -6.22
CA PRO A 106 4.30 0.68 -6.88
C PRO A 106 2.88 1.22 -7.13
N CYS A 107 2.47 2.28 -6.48
CA CYS A 107 1.09 2.80 -6.53
C CYS A 107 1.02 4.28 -6.15
N ASP A 108 -0.13 4.90 -6.40
CA ASP A 108 -0.49 6.17 -5.75
C ASP A 108 -0.70 5.90 -4.26
N ALA A 109 -0.04 6.65 -3.38
CA ALA A 109 -0.11 6.40 -1.96
C ALA A 109 0.39 7.56 -1.09
N LYS A 110 0.20 7.38 0.21
CA LYS A 110 0.85 8.13 1.28
C LYS A 110 1.97 7.24 1.82
N LEU A 111 3.21 7.61 1.50
CA LEU A 111 4.42 6.83 1.78
C LEU A 111 5.00 7.18 3.15
N THR A 112 5.33 6.14 3.90
CA THR A 112 6.23 6.20 5.08
C THR A 112 7.44 5.31 4.82
N VAL A 113 8.64 5.86 4.96
CA VAL A 113 9.90 5.11 4.86
C VAL A 113 10.38 4.76 6.27
N CYS A 114 10.62 3.48 6.51
CA CYS A 114 11.01 2.95 7.80
C CYS A 114 12.37 2.25 7.68
N PRO A 115 13.44 2.76 8.32
CA PRO A 115 14.64 1.98 8.53
C PRO A 115 14.30 0.70 9.32
N ILE A 116 14.85 -0.44 8.88
CA ILE A 116 14.74 -1.70 9.61
C ILE A 116 15.99 -1.82 10.49
N THR A 117 15.81 -1.96 11.80
CA THR A 117 16.94 -2.10 12.72
C THR A 117 17.69 -3.42 12.50
N GLU A 118 18.88 -3.56 13.10
CA GLU A 118 19.66 -4.81 13.16
C GLU A 118 18.88 -5.96 13.82
N TYR A 119 17.83 -5.66 14.56
CA TYR A 119 16.94 -6.64 15.20
C TYR A 119 15.65 -6.90 14.39
N GLY A 120 15.59 -6.43 13.14
CA GLY A 120 14.44 -6.61 12.28
C GLY A 120 13.19 -5.83 12.70
N ILE A 121 13.36 -4.73 13.45
CA ILE A 121 12.24 -3.87 13.88
C ILE A 121 12.13 -2.67 12.94
N MET A 122 10.93 -2.44 12.43
CA MET A 122 10.56 -1.23 11.69
C MET A 122 9.44 -0.51 12.43
N LYS A 123 9.52 0.82 12.52
CA LYS A 123 8.51 1.63 13.18
C LYS A 123 7.64 2.31 12.13
N ILE A 124 6.38 1.88 12.07
CA ILE A 124 5.37 2.51 11.20
C ILE A 124 4.58 3.50 12.07
N LYS A 125 4.87 4.80 11.92
CA LYS A 125 4.41 5.86 12.83
C LYS A 125 4.82 5.58 14.27
N HIS A 126 3.88 5.31 15.16
CA HIS A 126 4.14 5.08 16.58
C HIS A 126 4.23 3.59 16.93
N THR A 127 3.84 2.70 16.04
CA THR A 127 3.74 1.26 16.30
C THR A 127 4.97 0.52 15.78
N PRO A 128 5.71 -0.21 16.65
CA PRO A 128 6.81 -1.07 16.23
C PRO A 128 6.26 -2.39 15.65
N TYR A 129 6.85 -2.82 14.53
CA TYR A 129 6.60 -4.11 13.88
C TYR A 129 7.90 -4.85 13.71
N THR A 130 7.91 -6.16 13.97
CA THR A 130 9.04 -6.99 13.55
C THR A 130 8.78 -7.54 12.15
N VAL A 131 9.80 -7.55 11.32
CA VAL A 131 9.72 -8.17 9.98
C VAL A 131 9.35 -9.66 10.11
N LYS A 132 9.79 -10.33 11.18
CA LYS A 132 9.40 -11.71 11.51
C LYS A 132 7.88 -11.87 11.68
N GLU A 133 7.22 -10.96 12.40
CA GLU A 133 5.76 -11.00 12.57
C GLU A 133 5.03 -10.71 11.26
N LEU A 134 5.55 -9.79 10.43
CA LEU A 134 4.99 -9.49 9.12
C LEU A 134 5.09 -10.68 8.17
N LEU A 135 6.22 -11.38 8.13
CA LEU A 135 6.48 -12.47 7.18
C LEU A 135 6.12 -13.86 7.71
N LYS A 136 5.88 -14.00 9.02
CA LYS A 136 5.74 -15.31 9.71
C LYS A 136 6.92 -16.24 9.42
N SER A 137 8.08 -15.70 9.12
CA SER A 137 9.32 -16.41 8.82
C SER A 137 10.52 -15.68 9.36
N GLU A 138 11.22 -16.28 10.33
CA GLU A 138 12.46 -15.72 10.89
C GLU A 138 13.59 -15.71 9.86
N LYS A 139 13.71 -16.79 9.08
CA LYS A 139 14.74 -16.90 8.04
C LYS A 139 14.64 -15.78 7.01
N LEU A 140 13.42 -15.48 6.54
CA LEU A 140 13.20 -14.36 5.60
C LEU A 140 13.41 -13.01 6.28
N ALA A 141 12.98 -12.85 7.54
CA ALA A 141 13.11 -11.59 8.26
C ALA A 141 14.58 -11.15 8.39
N ARG A 142 15.48 -12.08 8.72
CA ARG A 142 16.92 -11.80 8.83
C ARG A 142 17.53 -11.23 7.55
N ALA A 143 17.00 -11.57 6.39
CA ALA A 143 17.49 -11.05 5.11
C ALA A 143 17.26 -9.54 4.92
N TYR A 144 16.34 -8.95 5.69
CA TYR A 144 15.99 -7.53 5.60
C TYR A 144 16.44 -6.71 6.81
N GLU A 145 17.12 -7.32 7.79
CA GLU A 145 17.74 -6.62 8.92
C GLU A 145 18.73 -5.57 8.44
N GLY A 146 18.64 -4.35 8.98
CA GLY A 146 19.46 -3.21 8.58
C GLY A 146 19.11 -2.62 7.20
N GLY A 147 18.05 -3.07 6.56
CA GLY A 147 17.52 -2.54 5.30
C GLY A 147 16.47 -1.45 5.48
N TYR A 148 15.60 -1.30 4.48
CA TYR A 148 14.51 -0.32 4.48
C TYR A 148 13.16 -0.96 4.16
N GLY A 149 12.12 -0.50 4.85
CA GLY A 149 10.72 -0.76 4.55
C GLY A 149 10.03 0.50 4.03
N PHE A 150 9.38 0.37 2.88
CA PHE A 150 8.56 1.41 2.27
C PHE A 150 7.10 1.00 2.44
N VAL A 151 6.33 1.79 3.17
CA VAL A 151 4.92 1.52 3.49
C VAL A 151 4.05 2.50 2.73
N TYR A 152 3.38 2.03 1.69
CA TYR A 152 2.50 2.76 0.79
C TYR A 152 1.05 2.54 1.21
N ARG A 153 0.46 3.50 1.88
CA ARG A 153 -0.94 3.46 2.29
C ARG A 153 -1.83 4.15 1.25
N LEU A 154 -2.72 3.40 0.65
CA LEU A 154 -3.71 3.91 -0.28
C LEU A 154 -4.96 4.38 0.48
N THR A 155 -5.49 5.54 0.12
CA THR A 155 -6.79 6.04 0.55
C THR A 155 -7.82 5.86 -0.56
N VAL A 156 -9.10 5.99 -0.25
CA VAL A 156 -10.20 5.70 -1.19
C VAL A 156 -10.17 6.54 -2.47
N ASP A 157 -9.52 7.68 -2.44
CA ASP A 157 -9.33 8.60 -3.57
C ASP A 157 -8.12 8.27 -4.45
N ASP A 158 -7.20 7.42 -3.98
CA ASP A 158 -6.02 7.02 -4.75
C ASP A 158 -6.37 6.11 -5.94
N TYR A 159 -5.39 5.88 -6.82
CA TYR A 159 -5.47 4.90 -7.89
C TYR A 159 -5.12 3.52 -7.35
N HIS A 160 -6.03 2.56 -7.48
CA HIS A 160 -5.94 1.27 -6.79
C HIS A 160 -5.35 0.13 -7.62
N ARG A 161 -4.75 0.43 -8.78
CA ARG A 161 -3.89 -0.52 -9.50
C ARG A 161 -2.46 -0.29 -9.10
N TYR A 162 -1.68 -1.35 -9.06
CA TYR A 162 -0.28 -1.29 -8.64
C TYR A 162 0.60 -2.15 -9.55
N ILE A 163 1.89 -1.79 -9.57
CA ILE A 163 2.90 -2.32 -10.48
C ILE A 163 4.01 -3.03 -9.71
N TYR A 164 4.80 -3.83 -10.43
CA TYR A 164 6.07 -4.33 -9.91
C TYR A 164 7.09 -3.20 -9.81
N THR A 165 7.79 -3.11 -8.67
CA THR A 165 8.81 -2.08 -8.44
C THR A 165 10.12 -2.39 -9.15
N GLU A 166 10.40 -3.66 -9.44
CA GLU A 166 11.66 -4.14 -9.99
C GLU A 166 11.47 -5.18 -11.09
N THR A 167 12.50 -5.28 -11.94
CA THR A 167 12.61 -6.35 -12.93
C THR A 167 13.37 -7.54 -12.35
N GLY A 168 12.83 -8.75 -12.50
CA GLY A 168 13.51 -9.94 -12.02
C GLY A 168 12.66 -11.21 -12.00
N LYS A 169 13.23 -12.29 -11.46
CA LYS A 169 12.51 -13.55 -11.26
C LYS A 169 11.65 -13.45 -10.00
N LYS A 170 10.34 -13.45 -10.18
CA LYS A 170 9.35 -13.46 -9.10
C LYS A 170 9.13 -14.89 -8.60
N SER A 171 9.05 -15.05 -7.28
CA SER A 171 8.56 -16.29 -6.65
C SER A 171 7.05 -16.46 -6.82
N GLY A 172 6.50 -17.61 -6.52
CA GLY A 172 5.08 -17.75 -6.20
C GLY A 172 4.67 -16.79 -5.08
N ASN A 173 3.37 -16.53 -4.95
CA ASN A 173 2.84 -15.67 -3.90
C ASN A 173 2.66 -16.46 -2.59
N TYR A 174 3.10 -15.86 -1.48
CA TYR A 174 2.95 -16.39 -0.12
C TYR A 174 1.80 -15.69 0.59
N LYS A 175 0.73 -16.41 0.84
CA LYS A 175 -0.45 -15.88 1.50
C LYS A 175 -0.42 -16.14 3.00
N ILE A 176 -0.62 -15.07 3.79
CA ILE A 176 -0.75 -15.12 5.24
C ILE A 176 -2.18 -14.71 5.58
N PRO A 177 -3.03 -15.67 5.99
CA PRO A 177 -4.40 -15.38 6.37
C PRO A 177 -4.45 -14.54 7.65
N GLY A 178 -5.47 -13.69 7.77
CA GLY A 178 -5.70 -12.81 8.90
C GLY A 178 -7.09 -12.19 8.85
N ILE A 179 -7.26 -11.08 9.52
CA ILE A 179 -8.48 -10.29 9.56
C ILE A 179 -8.37 -9.05 8.65
N PHE A 180 -9.34 -8.14 8.70
CA PHE A 180 -9.36 -6.94 7.85
C PHE A 180 -9.63 -5.69 8.70
N HIS A 181 -8.64 -5.25 9.46
CA HIS A 181 -8.69 -3.91 10.05
C HIS A 181 -8.54 -2.83 8.97
N THR A 182 -9.07 -1.64 9.24
CA THR A 182 -8.74 -0.48 8.41
C THR A 182 -7.25 -0.19 8.48
N VAL A 183 -6.65 0.22 7.36
CA VAL A 183 -5.24 0.67 7.31
C VAL A 183 -5.06 2.14 7.73
N ASN A 184 -6.11 2.77 8.26
CA ASN A 184 -6.01 4.12 8.78
C ASN A 184 -5.05 4.16 9.99
N PRO A 185 -4.13 5.12 10.07
CA PRO A 185 -3.17 5.24 11.17
C PRO A 185 -3.77 5.30 12.56
N ILE A 186 -4.99 5.82 12.70
CA ILE A 186 -5.70 5.85 14.00
C ILE A 186 -5.93 4.42 14.51
N ALA A 187 -6.25 3.48 13.63
CA ALA A 187 -6.36 2.08 14.01
C ALA A 187 -5.00 1.46 14.32
N ASN A 188 -3.95 1.84 13.57
CA ASN A 188 -2.60 1.34 13.78
C ASN A 188 -2.01 1.72 15.15
N ASP A 189 -2.39 2.85 15.71
CA ASP A 189 -1.96 3.29 17.05
C ASP A 189 -2.65 2.49 18.18
N LEU A 190 -3.74 1.78 17.89
CA LEU A 190 -4.52 1.01 18.85
C LEU A 190 -4.39 -0.50 18.65
N GLU A 191 -4.23 -0.96 17.42
CA GLU A 191 -4.15 -2.36 17.03
C GLU A 191 -3.02 -2.56 16.01
N PRO A 192 -2.21 -3.62 16.11
CA PRO A 192 -1.07 -3.85 15.21
C PRO A 192 -1.52 -4.37 13.83
N ILE A 193 -2.24 -3.54 13.09
CA ILE A 193 -3.04 -3.90 11.90
C ILE A 193 -2.24 -4.60 10.80
N TYR A 194 -0.98 -4.19 10.54
CA TYR A 194 -0.19 -4.76 9.45
C TYR A 194 0.21 -6.22 9.69
N LYS A 195 0.35 -6.67 10.94
CA LYS A 195 0.66 -8.06 11.27
C LYS A 195 -0.57 -8.93 11.46
N GLU A 196 -1.76 -8.34 11.65
CA GLU A 196 -3.02 -9.04 11.86
C GLU A 196 -3.83 -9.18 10.59
N ASN A 197 -3.72 -8.20 9.67
CA ASN A 197 -4.45 -8.24 8.42
C ASN A 197 -3.98 -9.36 7.50
N THR A 198 -4.93 -9.88 6.71
CA THR A 198 -4.64 -10.77 5.58
C THR A 198 -3.68 -10.07 4.65
N ARG A 199 -2.60 -10.75 4.29
CA ARG A 199 -1.58 -10.21 3.41
C ARG A 199 -1.00 -11.28 2.51
N GLU A 200 -0.47 -10.84 1.40
CA GLU A 200 0.16 -11.70 0.40
C GLU A 200 1.44 -11.03 -0.06
N PHE A 201 2.50 -11.78 -0.25
CA PHE A 201 3.77 -11.24 -0.73
C PHE A 201 4.45 -12.16 -1.74
N CYS A 202 5.29 -11.58 -2.57
CA CYS A 202 6.24 -12.29 -3.40
C CYS A 202 7.65 -11.74 -3.20
N LEU A 203 8.63 -12.55 -3.58
CA LEU A 203 10.04 -12.19 -3.64
C LEU A 203 10.41 -11.97 -5.10
N ILE A 204 11.08 -10.85 -5.39
CA ILE A 204 11.59 -10.53 -6.73
C ILE A 204 13.11 -10.56 -6.63
N ARG A 205 13.73 -11.57 -7.23
CA ARG A 205 15.19 -11.66 -7.31
C ARG A 205 15.66 -10.81 -8.49
N THR A 206 16.26 -9.69 -8.17
CA THR A 206 16.76 -8.71 -9.15
C THR A 206 18.24 -8.91 -9.42
N THR A 207 18.77 -8.22 -10.42
CA THR A 207 20.21 -8.21 -10.73
C THR A 207 20.97 -7.10 -10.00
N ASP A 208 20.26 -6.09 -9.44
CA ASP A 208 20.88 -4.83 -9.03
C ASP A 208 20.31 -4.23 -7.72
N ALA A 209 19.26 -4.83 -7.16
CA ALA A 209 18.67 -4.42 -5.88
C ALA A 209 18.50 -5.61 -4.89
N GLY A 210 19.25 -6.70 -5.11
CA GLY A 210 19.14 -7.90 -4.30
C GLY A 210 17.80 -8.61 -4.46
N THR A 211 17.26 -9.18 -3.36
CA THR A 211 15.93 -9.78 -3.35
C THR A 211 14.94 -8.79 -2.70
N VAL A 212 14.07 -8.24 -3.52
CA VAL A 212 13.02 -7.31 -3.09
C VAL A 212 11.77 -8.08 -2.70
N LEU A 213 11.18 -7.74 -1.56
CA LEU A 213 9.91 -8.28 -1.12
C LEU A 213 8.82 -7.24 -1.38
N GLN A 214 7.80 -7.60 -2.12
CA GLN A 214 6.62 -6.76 -2.33
C GLN A 214 5.39 -7.47 -1.76
N MET A 215 4.75 -6.82 -0.76
CA MET A 215 3.63 -7.33 0.02
C MET A 215 2.41 -6.45 -0.16
N GLU A 216 1.27 -7.05 -0.41
CA GLU A 216 -0.05 -6.42 -0.38
C GLU A 216 -0.74 -6.79 0.93
N VAL A 217 -1.17 -5.77 1.67
CA VAL A 217 -1.93 -5.91 2.92
C VAL A 217 -3.36 -5.51 2.65
N GLY A 218 -4.30 -6.44 2.82
CA GLY A 218 -5.72 -6.19 2.71
C GLY A 218 -6.26 -5.40 3.91
N ALA A 219 -7.31 -4.59 3.68
CA ALA A 219 -7.99 -3.84 4.72
C ALA A 219 -9.49 -4.08 4.69
N LEU A 220 -10.20 -3.45 5.63
CA LEU A 220 -11.66 -3.51 5.76
C LEU A 220 -12.33 -3.24 4.40
N MET A 221 -13.22 -4.13 3.98
CA MET A 221 -13.94 -4.13 2.71
C MET A 221 -13.11 -4.48 1.45
N VAL A 222 -11.80 -4.71 1.57
CA VAL A 222 -10.92 -5.11 0.47
C VAL A 222 -10.78 -6.62 0.44
N GLY A 223 -11.52 -7.27 -0.45
CA GLY A 223 -11.63 -8.71 -0.46
C GLY A 223 -10.74 -9.46 -1.44
N LYS A 224 -10.08 -8.79 -2.39
CA LYS A 224 -9.45 -9.52 -3.48
C LYS A 224 -8.19 -8.83 -4.00
N ILE A 225 -7.05 -9.47 -3.73
CA ILE A 225 -5.81 -9.24 -4.44
C ILE A 225 -5.91 -10.11 -5.71
N GLU A 226 -6.10 -9.46 -6.86
CA GLU A 226 -6.19 -10.20 -8.12
C GLU A 226 -4.80 -10.19 -8.77
N LYS A 227 -4.06 -11.27 -8.74
CA LYS A 227 -3.19 -11.79 -9.80
C LYS A 227 -2.29 -13.00 -9.48
N ASP A 228 -1.68 -13.46 -10.54
CA ASP A 228 -0.86 -14.66 -10.75
C ASP A 228 -0.05 -15.13 -9.56
N GLN A 229 -0.40 -16.34 -9.09
CA GLN A 229 0.25 -16.99 -7.94
C GLN A 229 1.54 -17.73 -8.34
N GLU A 230 1.86 -17.78 -9.63
CA GLU A 230 2.95 -18.58 -10.16
C GLU A 230 4.30 -17.85 -10.18
N GLU A 231 5.38 -18.62 -10.28
CA GLU A 231 6.70 -18.08 -10.57
C GLU A 231 6.73 -17.51 -11.99
N ALA A 232 7.30 -16.32 -12.14
CA ALA A 232 7.38 -15.64 -13.44
C ALA A 232 8.60 -14.71 -13.50
N PHE A 233 8.98 -14.31 -14.70
CA PHE A 233 9.83 -13.16 -14.90
C PHE A 233 8.94 -11.94 -15.05
N VAL A 234 9.19 -10.90 -14.27
CA VAL A 234 8.38 -9.68 -14.22
C VAL A 234 9.22 -8.47 -14.57
N HIS A 235 8.57 -7.43 -15.09
CA HIS A 235 9.23 -6.19 -15.47
C HIS A 235 8.78 -5.04 -14.55
N ARG A 236 9.73 -4.17 -14.21
CA ARG A 236 9.48 -2.91 -13.53
C ARG A 236 8.43 -2.10 -14.29
N GLY A 237 7.40 -1.61 -13.60
CA GLY A 237 6.30 -0.89 -14.23
C GLY A 237 5.16 -1.77 -14.79
N GLU A 238 5.33 -3.09 -14.86
CA GLU A 238 4.27 -4.02 -15.23
C GLU A 238 3.19 -4.09 -14.15
N GLU A 239 1.90 -4.10 -14.56
CA GLU A 239 0.78 -4.20 -13.61
C GLU A 239 0.85 -5.53 -12.85
N LYS A 240 1.03 -5.45 -11.54
CA LYS A 240 1.01 -6.61 -10.62
C LYS A 240 -0.41 -6.96 -10.21
N GLY A 241 -1.26 -5.96 -9.98
CA GLY A 241 -2.61 -6.21 -9.51
C GLY A 241 -3.43 -4.96 -9.22
N ARG A 242 -4.54 -5.18 -8.55
CA ARG A 242 -5.48 -4.12 -8.16
C ARG A 242 -6.18 -4.48 -6.87
N PHE A 243 -6.56 -3.47 -6.11
CA PHE A 243 -7.40 -3.63 -4.93
C PHE A 243 -8.86 -3.30 -5.27
N ALA A 244 -9.79 -4.11 -4.78
CA ALA A 244 -11.20 -3.77 -4.74
C ALA A 244 -11.46 -2.71 -3.65
N PHE A 245 -12.69 -2.17 -3.59
CA PHE A 245 -13.04 -1.08 -2.68
C PHE A 245 -12.62 -1.32 -1.23
N GLY A 246 -11.93 -0.32 -0.67
CA GLY A 246 -11.45 -0.25 0.69
C GLY A 246 -10.05 0.37 0.77
N GLY A 247 -9.58 0.62 1.97
CA GLY A 247 -8.18 1.01 2.18
C GLY A 247 -7.25 -0.19 2.00
N SER A 248 -6.07 0.04 1.46
CA SER A 248 -5.06 -0.99 1.26
C SER A 248 -3.66 -0.44 1.49
N THR A 249 -2.71 -1.33 1.70
CA THR A 249 -1.31 -0.94 1.88
C THR A 249 -0.42 -1.87 1.09
N ILE A 250 0.60 -1.31 0.44
CA ILE A 250 1.70 -2.08 -0.12
C ILE A 250 2.93 -1.84 0.76
N VAL A 251 3.61 -2.91 1.11
CA VAL A 251 4.90 -2.85 1.83
C VAL A 251 5.98 -3.41 0.92
N VAL A 252 7.01 -2.62 0.66
CA VAL A 252 8.18 -3.08 -0.10
C VAL A 252 9.39 -3.08 0.84
N LEU A 253 10.06 -4.23 0.93
CA LEU A 253 11.26 -4.37 1.76
C LEU A 253 12.48 -4.56 0.88
N TYR A 254 13.51 -3.77 1.17
CA TYR A 254 14.83 -3.87 0.54
C TYR A 254 15.87 -4.33 1.57
N GLN A 255 16.80 -5.16 1.12
CA GLN A 255 17.89 -5.67 1.93
C GLN A 255 18.90 -4.55 2.27
N ARG A 256 19.69 -4.77 3.31
CA ARG A 256 20.75 -3.84 3.75
C ARG A 256 21.70 -3.48 2.60
N GLY A 257 21.96 -2.18 2.44
CA GLY A 257 22.92 -1.66 1.46
C GLY A 257 22.50 -1.78 0.00
N GLN A 258 21.24 -2.18 -0.28
CA GLN A 258 20.77 -2.28 -1.66
C GLN A 258 20.19 -0.97 -2.19
N VAL A 259 19.58 -0.17 -1.32
CA VAL A 259 18.93 1.08 -1.71
C VAL A 259 19.21 2.20 -0.71
N GLN A 260 19.12 3.44 -1.20
CA GLN A 260 19.11 4.66 -0.41
C GLN A 260 17.80 5.42 -0.72
N PRO A 261 16.85 5.52 0.22
CA PRO A 261 15.66 6.35 0.04
C PRO A 261 16.01 7.82 -0.15
N ASP A 262 15.18 8.56 -0.88
CA ASP A 262 15.34 10.01 -1.02
C ASP A 262 15.24 10.70 0.34
N GLN A 263 16.07 11.74 0.55
CA GLN A 263 16.24 12.39 1.85
C GLN A 263 14.94 13.06 2.35
N ASP A 264 14.16 13.65 1.47
CA ASP A 264 12.87 14.27 1.81
C ASP A 264 11.87 13.26 2.38
N LEU A 265 11.86 12.02 1.86
CA LEU A 265 11.02 10.93 2.33
C LEU A 265 11.43 10.44 3.73
N LEU A 266 12.75 10.35 3.95
CA LEU A 266 13.29 10.00 5.26
C LEU A 266 12.97 11.05 6.32
N ASP A 267 13.16 12.34 5.98
CA ASP A 267 12.92 13.45 6.89
C ASP A 267 11.44 13.60 7.21
N ASN A 268 10.56 13.51 6.21
CA ASN A 268 9.12 13.53 6.41
C ASN A 268 8.66 12.36 7.30
N SER A 269 9.16 11.16 7.03
CA SER A 269 8.79 9.97 7.81
C SER A 269 9.27 10.05 9.26
N ARG A 270 10.50 10.55 9.50
CA ARG A 270 11.05 10.79 10.83
C ARG A 270 10.21 11.79 11.62
N ASP A 271 9.73 12.85 10.96
CA ASP A 271 8.90 13.90 11.55
C ASP A 271 7.41 13.50 11.68
N GLY A 272 7.06 12.25 11.28
CA GLY A 272 5.72 11.68 11.41
C GLY A 272 4.75 12.07 10.29
N TYR A 273 5.25 12.60 9.17
CA TYR A 273 4.48 12.90 7.97
C TYR A 273 4.47 11.70 7.01
N GLU A 274 3.34 11.49 6.36
CA GLU A 274 3.23 10.62 5.18
C GLU A 274 3.40 11.48 3.92
N THR A 275 4.29 11.08 3.02
CA THR A 275 4.54 11.83 1.78
C THR A 275 3.65 11.30 0.65
N LYS A 276 2.90 12.18 -0.01
CA LYS A 276 2.15 11.82 -1.22
C LYS A 276 3.12 11.48 -2.34
N VAL A 277 2.92 10.30 -2.93
CA VAL A 277 3.67 9.80 -4.09
C VAL A 277 2.71 9.22 -5.11
N THR A 278 3.12 9.23 -6.37
CA THR A 278 2.35 8.64 -7.47
C THR A 278 3.00 7.35 -7.97
N GLN A 279 2.19 6.49 -8.58
CA GLN A 279 2.68 5.25 -9.20
C GLN A 279 3.76 5.56 -10.24
N GLY A 280 4.86 4.83 -10.19
CA GLY A 280 6.00 5.00 -11.11
C GLY A 280 6.98 6.08 -10.74
N GLU A 281 6.65 6.95 -9.77
CA GLU A 281 7.53 8.02 -9.28
C GLU A 281 8.77 7.48 -8.56
N ALA A 282 9.93 8.11 -8.77
CA ALA A 282 11.17 7.75 -8.09
C ALA A 282 11.09 8.06 -6.58
N VAL A 283 11.55 7.14 -5.74
CA VAL A 283 11.51 7.25 -4.27
C VAL A 283 12.86 6.96 -3.59
N GLY A 284 13.90 6.76 -4.36
CA GLY A 284 15.28 6.51 -3.88
C GLY A 284 16.19 6.00 -4.98
N ASP A 285 17.43 5.74 -4.63
CA ASP A 285 18.47 5.23 -5.50
C ASP A 285 18.85 3.80 -5.16
N LYS A 286 19.26 3.00 -6.14
CA LYS A 286 19.96 1.73 -5.93
C LYS A 286 21.42 1.99 -5.61
N VAL A 287 21.91 1.37 -4.53
CA VAL A 287 23.32 1.51 -4.13
C VAL A 287 24.21 0.70 -5.10
N GLY A 288 25.29 1.29 -5.59
CA GLY A 288 26.25 0.65 -6.50
C GLY A 288 25.99 0.87 -7.99
N LYS A 289 24.89 1.53 -8.39
CA LYS A 289 24.75 2.07 -9.76
C LYS A 289 25.10 3.55 -9.76
N CYS A 290 26.29 3.90 -10.31
CA CYS A 290 26.58 5.29 -10.64
C CYS A 290 25.51 5.81 -11.63
N ARG A 291 24.97 6.99 -11.36
CA ARG A 291 24.19 7.76 -12.36
C ARG A 291 25.05 7.93 -13.61
N LYS A 292 24.57 7.42 -14.74
CA LYS A 292 25.16 7.69 -16.05
C LYS A 292 24.77 9.07 -16.54
#